data_76c06b183306f3b0c900030dcc330e74
#
_entry.id   76c06b183306f3b0c900030dcc330e74
#
_cell.length_a   1.000
_cell.length_b   1.000
_cell.length_c   1.000
_cell.angle_alpha   90.00
_cell.angle_beta   90.00
_cell.angle_gamma   90.00
#
_symmetry.space_group_name_H-M   'P 1'
#
loop_
_entity.id
_entity.type
_entity.pdbx_description
1 polymer ?
#
loop_
_entity_poly.entity_id
_entity_poly.type
_entity_poly.pdbx_seq_one_letter_code
_entity_poly.pdbx_strand_id
1 'polypeptide(L)'
;KVLIMRLSALGDVAMTIPVVYSVCRAYPDTTFVMLTQKVASQLFLCAPRNLQVVVADVKGRHKGFGGLYDLAKELRSLSIDAVADLHDVLRTKFLRTCFRWWGIRVAVIDKGRKEKHQLTARHKHGELHPLRSSFERYGEVFNSLGFTFTPQFDSLYGEEKGDEGLYSSLTPPKAPGEYWIGVAPFAKHEGKIYPLDHMENVVAKLSGESRVKIFLFGSGERERDILSVWQERYPHVITLADKRHGFALELALMSHLDVMISM
;
A
#
# COMPACT_ATOMS: atom_id res chain seq x y z
N LYS A 1 -15.75 -3.39 -18.19
CA LYS A 1 -14.95 -2.62 -17.22
C LYS A 1 -15.22 -3.11 -15.81
N VAL A 2 -14.17 -3.25 -14.99
CA VAL A 2 -14.26 -3.76 -13.61
C VAL A 2 -13.89 -2.66 -12.63
N LEU A 3 -14.81 -2.31 -11.73
CA LEU A 3 -14.53 -1.38 -10.62
C LEU A 3 -13.91 -2.16 -9.46
N ILE A 4 -12.75 -1.72 -9.00
CA ILE A 4 -12.03 -2.24 -7.82
C ILE A 4 -12.15 -1.21 -6.71
N MET A 5 -12.64 -1.60 -5.54
CA MET A 5 -12.84 -0.66 -4.42
C MET A 5 -11.94 -0.99 -3.23
N ARG A 6 -10.96 -0.12 -2.93
CA ARG A 6 -10.19 -0.12 -1.68
C ARG A 6 -9.84 1.31 -1.28
N LEU A 7 -10.58 1.90 -0.35
CA LEU A 7 -10.46 3.31 0.02
C LEU A 7 -9.34 3.59 1.03
N SER A 8 -9.03 2.63 1.91
CA SER A 8 -8.09 2.78 3.03
C SER A 8 -7.77 1.40 3.67
N ALA A 9 -6.83 1.23 4.61
CA ALA A 9 -5.79 2.18 4.96
C ALA A 9 -4.68 2.17 3.91
N LEU A 10 -3.68 3.08 4.01
CA LEU A 10 -2.63 3.21 3.00
C LEU A 10 -1.90 1.88 2.73
N GLY A 11 -1.42 1.21 3.77
CA GLY A 11 -0.75 -0.08 3.65
C GLY A 11 -1.64 -1.18 3.05
N ASP A 12 -2.94 -1.20 3.41
CA ASP A 12 -3.87 -2.14 2.81
C ASP A 12 -4.14 -1.86 1.32
N VAL A 13 -4.09 -0.59 0.89
CA VAL A 13 -4.16 -0.24 -0.55
C VAL A 13 -2.89 -0.69 -1.25
N ALA A 14 -1.71 -0.44 -0.67
CA ALA A 14 -0.43 -0.93 -1.18
C ALA A 14 -0.46 -2.45 -1.41
N MET A 15 -0.99 -3.21 -0.45
CA MET A 15 -1.14 -4.67 -0.53
C MET A 15 -2.08 -5.14 -1.65
N THR A 16 -2.91 -4.27 -2.24
CA THR A 16 -3.72 -4.65 -3.41
C THR A 16 -2.95 -4.59 -4.72
N ILE A 17 -1.89 -3.77 -4.80
CA ILE A 17 -1.18 -3.46 -6.05
C ILE A 17 -0.64 -4.73 -6.74
N PRO A 18 0.05 -5.65 -6.05
CA PRO A 18 0.54 -6.88 -6.66
C PRO A 18 -0.55 -7.68 -7.38
N VAL A 19 -1.70 -7.81 -6.75
CA VAL A 19 -2.84 -8.56 -7.31
C VAL A 19 -3.53 -7.78 -8.44
N VAL A 20 -3.74 -6.47 -8.24
CA VAL A 20 -4.38 -5.60 -9.25
C VAL A 20 -3.53 -5.49 -10.52
N TYR A 21 -2.21 -5.29 -10.38
CA TYR A 21 -1.34 -5.23 -11.54
C TYR A 21 -1.26 -6.56 -12.28
N SER A 22 -1.25 -7.67 -11.54
CA SER A 22 -1.24 -9.02 -12.13
C SER A 22 -2.50 -9.30 -12.93
N VAL A 23 -3.69 -9.00 -12.40
CA VAL A 23 -4.95 -9.21 -13.14
C VAL A 23 -5.05 -8.28 -14.34
N CYS A 24 -4.57 -7.04 -14.24
CA CYS A 24 -4.54 -6.12 -15.38
C CYS A 24 -3.67 -6.65 -16.53
N ARG A 25 -2.48 -7.18 -16.20
CA ARG A 25 -1.57 -7.77 -17.20
C ARG A 25 -2.14 -9.04 -17.81
N ALA A 26 -2.81 -9.88 -17.01
CA ALA A 26 -3.43 -11.12 -17.49
C ALA A 26 -4.65 -10.87 -18.42
N TYR A 27 -5.31 -9.71 -18.28
CA TYR A 27 -6.50 -9.35 -19.06
C TYR A 27 -6.35 -7.96 -19.72
N PRO A 28 -5.46 -7.81 -20.71
CA PRO A 28 -5.11 -6.52 -21.31
C PRO A 28 -6.29 -5.82 -21.99
N ASP A 29 -7.27 -6.57 -22.50
CA ASP A 29 -8.48 -6.06 -23.16
C ASP A 29 -9.57 -5.61 -22.18
N THR A 30 -9.39 -5.87 -20.88
CA THR A 30 -10.31 -5.45 -19.83
C THR A 30 -9.81 -4.17 -19.18
N THR A 31 -10.67 -3.15 -19.12
CA THR A 31 -10.36 -1.94 -18.35
C THR A 31 -10.69 -2.14 -16.88
N PHE A 32 -9.74 -1.89 -16.02
CA PHE A 32 -9.91 -1.89 -14.57
C PHE A 32 -9.93 -0.45 -14.05
N VAL A 33 -10.81 -0.18 -13.08
CA VAL A 33 -10.96 1.15 -12.45
C VAL A 33 -10.74 0.99 -10.96
N MET A 34 -9.62 1.48 -10.45
CA MET A 34 -9.30 1.45 -9.02
C MET A 34 -9.84 2.67 -8.32
N LEU A 35 -10.81 2.49 -7.43
CA LEU A 35 -11.36 3.53 -6.57
C LEU A 35 -10.63 3.54 -5.23
N THR A 36 -9.91 4.64 -4.94
CA THR A 36 -9.19 4.83 -3.68
C THR A 36 -9.18 6.30 -3.24
N GLN A 37 -8.60 6.62 -2.10
CA GLN A 37 -8.47 8.01 -1.63
C GLN A 37 -7.21 8.67 -2.22
N LYS A 38 -7.21 10.03 -2.23
CA LYS A 38 -6.17 10.86 -2.84
C LYS A 38 -4.74 10.49 -2.42
N VAL A 39 -4.50 10.23 -1.14
CA VAL A 39 -3.16 9.87 -0.65
C VAL A 39 -2.75 8.50 -1.20
N ALA A 40 -3.64 7.52 -1.15
CA ALA A 40 -3.33 6.16 -1.61
C ALA A 40 -3.27 6.03 -3.15
N SER A 41 -3.90 6.95 -3.91
CA SER A 41 -3.80 6.93 -5.37
C SER A 41 -2.37 7.17 -5.87
N GLN A 42 -1.54 7.84 -5.09
CA GLN A 42 -0.14 8.09 -5.41
C GLN A 42 0.75 6.84 -5.39
N LEU A 43 0.26 5.73 -4.82
CA LEU A 43 0.97 4.45 -4.82
C LEU A 43 0.90 3.73 -6.18
N PHE A 44 -0.04 4.09 -7.06
CA PHE A 44 -0.23 3.43 -8.35
C PHE A 44 0.72 3.98 -9.42
N LEU A 45 2.01 3.84 -9.15
CA LEU A 45 3.08 4.20 -10.09
C LEU A 45 3.26 3.10 -11.15
N CYS A 46 3.69 3.46 -12.35
CA CYS A 46 3.91 2.52 -13.45
C CYS A 46 2.74 1.54 -13.67
N ALA A 47 1.52 2.03 -13.48
CA ALA A 47 0.31 1.23 -13.58
C ALA A 47 0.15 0.65 -15.00
N PRO A 48 -0.36 -0.58 -15.13
CA PRO A 48 -0.73 -1.15 -16.43
C PRO A 48 -1.66 -0.19 -17.21
N ARG A 49 -1.50 -0.12 -18.53
CA ARG A 49 -2.25 0.82 -19.40
C ARG A 49 -3.76 0.71 -19.31
N ASN A 50 -4.27 -0.46 -18.94
CA ASN A 50 -5.68 -0.77 -18.77
C ASN A 50 -6.20 -0.54 -17.34
N LEU A 51 -5.37 0.06 -16.44
CA LEU A 51 -5.78 0.46 -15.08
C LEU A 51 -5.98 1.97 -15.02
N GLN A 52 -7.18 2.41 -14.63
CA GLN A 52 -7.53 3.79 -14.34
C GLN A 52 -7.69 3.97 -12.84
N VAL A 53 -7.10 5.02 -12.25
CA VAL A 53 -7.25 5.31 -10.83
C VAL A 53 -8.22 6.48 -10.65
N VAL A 54 -9.29 6.24 -9.89
CA VAL A 54 -10.32 7.24 -9.56
C VAL A 54 -10.23 7.57 -8.07
N VAL A 55 -10.23 8.87 -7.76
CA VAL A 55 -10.09 9.37 -6.40
C VAL A 55 -11.44 9.62 -5.76
N ALA A 56 -11.71 8.96 -4.64
CA ALA A 56 -12.86 9.23 -3.79
C ALA A 56 -12.50 10.28 -2.73
N ASP A 57 -13.12 11.45 -2.80
CA ASP A 57 -13.01 12.48 -1.76
C ASP A 57 -14.07 12.27 -0.67
N VAL A 58 -13.86 11.27 0.16
CA VAL A 58 -14.82 10.88 1.22
C VAL A 58 -14.86 11.82 2.42
N LYS A 59 -13.98 12.81 2.47
CA LYS A 59 -13.98 13.86 3.51
C LYS A 59 -14.60 15.19 3.02
N GLY A 60 -14.63 15.41 1.70
CA GLY A 60 -15.19 16.57 1.03
C GLY A 60 -16.42 16.20 0.18
N ARG A 61 -16.29 16.26 -1.14
CA ARG A 61 -17.40 16.11 -2.11
C ARG A 61 -18.21 14.81 -1.93
N HIS A 62 -17.56 13.69 -1.60
CA HIS A 62 -18.23 12.39 -1.44
C HIS A 62 -18.51 12.04 0.02
N LYS A 63 -18.72 13.06 0.88
CA LYS A 63 -19.05 12.89 2.30
C LYS A 63 -20.50 12.51 2.49
N GLY A 64 -20.76 11.58 3.42
CA GLY A 64 -22.12 11.15 3.77
C GLY A 64 -22.80 10.30 2.67
N PHE A 65 -24.07 9.95 2.87
CA PHE A 65 -24.80 9.08 1.94
C PHE A 65 -25.09 9.78 0.61
N GLY A 66 -25.41 11.08 0.63
CA GLY A 66 -25.63 11.86 -0.61
C GLY A 66 -24.39 11.91 -1.47
N GLY A 67 -23.23 12.30 -0.91
CA GLY A 67 -21.98 12.32 -1.64
C GLY A 67 -21.53 10.94 -2.13
N LEU A 68 -21.80 9.86 -1.37
CA LEU A 68 -21.54 8.50 -1.83
C LEU A 68 -22.47 8.08 -2.98
N TYR A 69 -23.72 8.55 -3.00
CA TYR A 69 -24.64 8.30 -4.11
C TYR A 69 -24.21 9.03 -5.38
N ASP A 70 -23.73 10.28 -5.24
CA ASP A 70 -23.16 11.02 -6.37
C ASP A 70 -21.90 10.32 -6.91
N LEU A 71 -21.01 9.85 -6.05
CA LEU A 71 -19.87 9.02 -6.44
C LEU A 71 -20.33 7.74 -7.18
N ALA A 72 -21.38 7.07 -6.69
CA ALA A 72 -21.92 5.88 -7.37
C ALA A 72 -22.42 6.20 -8.79
N LYS A 73 -23.10 7.35 -8.98
CA LYS A 73 -23.55 7.82 -10.30
C LYS A 73 -22.37 8.14 -11.24
N GLU A 74 -21.35 8.83 -10.71
CA GLU A 74 -20.11 9.12 -11.45
C GLU A 74 -19.43 7.84 -11.92
N LEU A 75 -19.28 6.86 -11.02
CA LEU A 75 -18.69 5.58 -11.37
C LEU A 75 -19.55 4.80 -12.38
N ARG A 76 -20.88 4.86 -12.26
CA ARG A 76 -21.79 4.22 -13.22
C ARG A 76 -21.63 4.79 -14.62
N SER A 77 -21.39 6.10 -14.75
CA SER A 77 -21.16 6.74 -16.06
C SER A 77 -19.92 6.21 -16.80
N LEU A 78 -19.02 5.53 -16.09
CA LEU A 78 -17.85 4.86 -16.68
C LEU A 78 -18.21 3.51 -17.35
N SER A 79 -19.48 3.11 -17.39
CA SER A 79 -19.95 1.83 -17.95
C SER A 79 -19.30 0.62 -17.27
N ILE A 80 -19.48 0.52 -15.95
CA ILE A 80 -18.95 -0.58 -15.12
C ILE A 80 -19.85 -1.81 -15.28
N ASP A 81 -19.25 -2.97 -15.58
CA ASP A 81 -19.91 -4.26 -15.78
C ASP A 81 -19.82 -5.20 -14.56
N ALA A 82 -18.78 -4.99 -13.72
CA ALA A 82 -18.57 -5.77 -12.50
C ALA A 82 -17.84 -4.95 -11.42
N VAL A 83 -18.05 -5.33 -10.16
CA VAL A 83 -17.44 -4.66 -9.00
C VAL A 83 -16.71 -5.67 -8.13
N ALA A 84 -15.43 -5.42 -7.87
CA ALA A 84 -14.57 -6.12 -6.92
C ALA A 84 -14.43 -5.27 -5.63
N ASP A 85 -15.19 -5.57 -4.59
CA ASP A 85 -15.07 -4.88 -3.29
C ASP A 85 -13.97 -5.57 -2.44
N LEU A 86 -12.76 -5.03 -2.48
CA LEU A 86 -11.61 -5.48 -1.69
C LEU A 86 -11.58 -4.85 -0.29
N HIS A 87 -12.61 -4.09 0.11
CA HIS A 87 -12.60 -3.32 1.34
C HIS A 87 -13.64 -3.76 2.37
N ASP A 88 -14.88 -4.04 1.95
CA ASP A 88 -16.00 -4.45 2.80
C ASP A 88 -16.17 -3.58 4.05
N VAL A 89 -16.26 -2.27 3.88
CA VAL A 89 -16.59 -1.28 4.93
C VAL A 89 -17.89 -0.57 4.60
N LEU A 90 -18.46 0.18 5.55
CA LEU A 90 -19.76 0.82 5.39
C LEU A 90 -19.89 1.62 4.09
N ARG A 91 -18.85 2.38 3.71
CA ARG A 91 -18.85 3.17 2.46
C ARG A 91 -18.92 2.29 1.21
N THR A 92 -18.09 1.24 1.15
CA THR A 92 -18.11 0.32 -0.01
C THR A 92 -19.35 -0.57 0.00
N LYS A 93 -19.92 -0.87 1.17
CA LYS A 93 -21.23 -1.55 1.28
C LYS A 93 -22.33 -0.72 0.64
N PHE A 94 -22.37 0.59 0.91
CA PHE A 94 -23.32 1.48 0.28
C PHE A 94 -23.14 1.52 -1.24
N LEU A 95 -21.92 1.77 -1.73
CA LEU A 95 -21.64 1.80 -3.16
C LEU A 95 -22.04 0.49 -3.85
N ARG A 96 -21.59 -0.67 -3.34
CA ARG A 96 -21.94 -1.97 -3.95
C ARG A 96 -23.45 -2.27 -3.94
N THR A 97 -24.19 -1.74 -2.95
CA THR A 97 -25.66 -1.87 -2.93
C THR A 97 -26.27 -1.11 -4.09
N CYS A 98 -25.80 0.11 -4.40
CA CYS A 98 -26.23 0.85 -5.58
C CYS A 98 -25.94 0.06 -6.87
N PHE A 99 -24.73 -0.50 -7.01
CA PHE A 99 -24.35 -1.29 -8.18
C PHE A 99 -25.20 -2.57 -8.33
N ARG A 100 -25.46 -3.28 -7.24
CA ARG A 100 -26.36 -4.45 -7.25
C ARG A 100 -27.78 -4.08 -7.70
N TRP A 101 -28.28 -2.95 -7.22
CA TRP A 101 -29.62 -2.47 -7.64
C TRP A 101 -29.67 -2.13 -9.13
N TRP A 102 -28.55 -1.75 -9.71
CA TRP A 102 -28.45 -1.53 -11.15
C TRP A 102 -28.16 -2.81 -11.95
N GLY A 103 -28.24 -3.99 -11.34
CA GLY A 103 -28.02 -5.29 -11.98
C GLY A 103 -26.56 -5.65 -12.24
N ILE A 104 -25.61 -4.90 -11.67
CA ILE A 104 -24.16 -5.12 -11.87
C ILE A 104 -23.65 -6.19 -10.91
N ARG A 105 -22.86 -7.12 -11.43
CA ARG A 105 -22.25 -8.21 -10.64
C ARG A 105 -21.27 -7.65 -9.61
N VAL A 106 -21.32 -8.17 -8.37
CA VAL A 106 -20.47 -7.70 -7.28
C VAL A 106 -19.86 -8.88 -6.55
N ALA A 107 -18.55 -8.98 -6.52
CA ALA A 107 -17.81 -9.85 -5.62
C ALA A 107 -17.22 -9.05 -4.45
N VAL A 108 -17.11 -9.69 -3.29
CA VAL A 108 -16.71 -9.04 -2.04
C VAL A 108 -15.69 -9.89 -1.33
N ILE A 109 -14.67 -9.24 -0.79
CA ILE A 109 -13.61 -9.91 -0.02
C ILE A 109 -14.17 -10.62 1.22
N ASP A 110 -13.77 -11.87 1.41
CA ASP A 110 -13.85 -12.53 2.70
C ASP A 110 -12.67 -12.12 3.58
N LYS A 111 -12.95 -11.38 4.65
CA LYS A 111 -11.94 -10.93 5.62
C LYS A 111 -11.44 -12.03 6.57
N GLY A 112 -11.92 -13.25 6.42
CA GLY A 112 -11.55 -14.38 7.28
C GLY A 112 -11.90 -14.18 8.77
N ARG A 113 -12.99 -13.48 9.07
CA ARG A 113 -13.36 -13.17 10.47
C ARG A 113 -13.62 -14.43 11.27
N LYS A 114 -14.22 -15.47 10.67
CA LYS A 114 -14.47 -16.76 11.30
C LYS A 114 -13.16 -17.47 11.62
N GLU A 115 -12.24 -17.55 10.67
CA GLU A 115 -10.91 -18.16 10.82
C GLU A 115 -10.11 -17.43 11.91
N LYS A 116 -10.09 -16.10 11.90
CA LYS A 116 -9.44 -15.27 12.93
C LYS A 116 -10.03 -15.50 14.31
N HIS A 117 -11.35 -15.57 14.40
CA HIS A 117 -12.03 -15.86 15.68
C HIS A 117 -11.68 -17.26 16.19
N GLN A 118 -11.63 -18.25 15.32
CA GLN A 118 -11.22 -19.61 15.70
C GLN A 118 -9.77 -19.65 16.20
N LEU A 119 -8.86 -18.92 15.55
CA LEU A 119 -7.46 -18.84 15.95
C LEU A 119 -7.26 -18.20 17.33
N THR A 120 -8.10 -17.21 17.69
CA THR A 120 -8.02 -16.49 18.96
C THR A 120 -8.89 -17.08 20.07
N ALA A 121 -9.72 -18.09 19.79
CA ALA A 121 -10.57 -18.73 20.79
C ALA A 121 -9.74 -19.58 21.77
N ARG A 122 -9.76 -19.20 23.06
CA ARG A 122 -8.93 -19.78 24.14
C ARG A 122 -9.15 -21.27 24.41
N HIS A 123 -10.20 -21.88 23.89
CA HIS A 123 -10.63 -23.23 24.29
C HIS A 123 -10.41 -24.31 23.21
N LYS A 124 -9.65 -24.01 22.14
CA LYS A 124 -9.37 -25.01 21.12
C LYS A 124 -7.91 -25.41 21.16
N HIS A 125 -7.62 -26.55 21.77
CA HIS A 125 -6.39 -27.30 21.55
C HIS A 125 -6.43 -27.88 20.12
N GLY A 126 -6.14 -27.05 19.12
CA GLY A 126 -6.03 -27.43 17.72
C GLY A 126 -4.69 -26.93 17.17
N GLU A 127 -4.22 -27.59 16.13
CA GLU A 127 -3.05 -27.12 15.40
C GLU A 127 -3.29 -25.70 14.87
N LEU A 128 -2.31 -24.82 15.06
CA LEU A 128 -2.34 -23.47 14.53
C LEU A 128 -2.07 -23.54 13.03
N HIS A 129 -3.11 -23.36 12.22
CA HIS A 129 -2.95 -23.27 10.77
C HIS A 129 -2.76 -21.80 10.35
N PRO A 130 -1.84 -21.53 9.42
CA PRO A 130 -1.68 -20.21 8.84
C PRO A 130 -3.00 -19.74 8.22
N LEU A 131 -3.37 -18.49 8.46
CA LEU A 131 -4.52 -17.90 7.79
C LEU A 131 -4.16 -17.55 6.34
N ARG A 132 -5.16 -17.63 5.45
CA ARG A 132 -5.00 -17.16 4.08
C ARG A 132 -4.49 -15.72 4.05
N SER A 133 -3.51 -15.45 3.19
CA SER A 133 -2.92 -14.13 3.03
C SER A 133 -3.92 -13.12 2.46
N SER A 134 -3.63 -11.83 2.60
CA SER A 134 -4.44 -10.79 1.97
C SER A 134 -4.40 -10.89 0.43
N PHE A 135 -3.28 -11.32 -0.14
CA PHE A 135 -3.13 -11.52 -1.58
C PHE A 135 -4.05 -12.61 -2.11
N GLU A 136 -4.11 -13.75 -1.45
CA GLU A 136 -5.04 -14.85 -1.79
C GLU A 136 -6.49 -14.38 -1.71
N ARG A 137 -6.86 -13.67 -0.64
CA ARG A 137 -8.22 -13.13 -0.47
C ARG A 137 -8.60 -12.10 -1.54
N TYR A 138 -7.66 -11.27 -1.99
CA TYR A 138 -7.90 -10.36 -3.12
C TYR A 138 -8.04 -11.13 -4.43
N GLY A 139 -7.21 -12.15 -4.68
CA GLY A 139 -7.31 -13.02 -5.86
C GLY A 139 -8.66 -13.73 -5.96
N GLU A 140 -9.18 -14.25 -4.83
CA GLU A 140 -10.48 -14.92 -4.75
C GLU A 140 -11.65 -14.00 -5.18
N VAL A 141 -11.56 -12.69 -4.91
CA VAL A 141 -12.59 -11.74 -5.37
C VAL A 141 -12.60 -11.67 -6.90
N PHE A 142 -11.44 -11.60 -7.54
CA PHE A 142 -11.35 -11.61 -8.98
C PHE A 142 -11.77 -12.94 -9.59
N ASN A 143 -11.37 -14.07 -8.99
CA ASN A 143 -11.80 -15.41 -9.40
C ASN A 143 -13.34 -15.53 -9.38
N SER A 144 -14.00 -14.96 -8.35
CA SER A 144 -15.47 -14.94 -8.23
C SER A 144 -16.16 -14.13 -9.35
N LEU A 145 -15.42 -13.24 -10.01
CA LEU A 145 -15.90 -12.48 -11.19
C LEU A 145 -15.52 -13.13 -12.51
N GLY A 146 -14.81 -14.27 -12.48
CA GLY A 146 -14.37 -15.01 -13.68
C GLY A 146 -12.96 -14.65 -14.16
N PHE A 147 -12.16 -13.91 -13.37
CA PHE A 147 -10.78 -13.57 -13.68
C PHE A 147 -9.83 -14.52 -12.97
N THR A 148 -9.38 -15.57 -13.65
CA THR A 148 -8.38 -16.52 -13.13
C THR A 148 -6.99 -16.12 -13.60
N PHE A 149 -6.06 -15.92 -12.70
CA PHE A 149 -4.67 -15.52 -12.99
C PHE A 149 -3.73 -15.97 -11.87
N THR A 150 -2.45 -16.04 -12.19
CA THR A 150 -1.39 -16.24 -11.21
C THR A 150 -0.78 -14.88 -10.88
N PRO A 151 -0.74 -14.45 -9.62
CA PRO A 151 -0.08 -13.21 -9.24
C PRO A 151 1.40 -13.21 -9.63
N GLN A 152 1.81 -12.21 -10.40
CA GLN A 152 3.19 -11.97 -10.82
C GLN A 152 3.51 -10.50 -10.59
N PHE A 153 4.31 -10.23 -9.57
CA PHE A 153 4.68 -8.87 -9.19
C PHE A 153 5.99 -8.88 -8.41
N ASP A 154 6.98 -8.22 -8.94
CA ASP A 154 8.29 -8.09 -8.31
C ASP A 154 8.47 -6.68 -7.73
N SER A 155 8.13 -5.64 -8.50
CA SER A 155 8.35 -4.24 -8.15
C SER A 155 7.26 -3.34 -8.74
N LEU A 156 7.07 -2.17 -8.13
CA LEU A 156 6.26 -1.06 -8.72
C LEU A 156 6.84 -0.58 -10.04
N TYR A 157 8.16 -0.61 -10.18
CA TYR A 157 8.90 -0.13 -11.35
C TYR A 157 9.20 -1.24 -12.37
N GLY A 158 8.80 -2.50 -12.10
CA GLY A 158 9.13 -3.65 -12.93
C GLY A 158 10.62 -3.98 -12.83
N GLU A 159 11.30 -4.08 -13.97
CA GLU A 159 12.75 -4.31 -14.06
C GLU A 159 13.58 -3.05 -13.84
N GLU A 160 12.96 -1.88 -13.94
CA GLU A 160 13.60 -0.58 -13.75
C GLU A 160 13.59 -0.16 -12.28
N LYS A 161 14.25 0.95 -12.00
CA LYS A 161 14.20 1.64 -10.71
C LYS A 161 13.52 3.00 -10.86
N GLY A 162 13.14 3.62 -9.75
CA GLY A 162 12.60 4.97 -9.75
C GLY A 162 13.63 6.01 -10.18
N ASP A 163 13.15 7.12 -10.72
CA ASP A 163 13.99 8.22 -11.20
C ASP A 163 14.84 8.82 -10.05
N GLU A 164 16.17 8.77 -10.22
CA GLU A 164 17.13 9.33 -9.27
C GLU A 164 17.01 10.85 -9.13
N GLY A 165 16.53 11.54 -10.16
CA GLY A 165 16.26 12.97 -10.12
C GLY A 165 15.28 13.38 -9.03
N LEU A 166 14.34 12.50 -8.66
CA LEU A 166 13.35 12.77 -7.62
C LEU A 166 13.95 12.94 -6.22
N TYR A 167 15.04 12.25 -5.91
CA TYR A 167 15.70 12.32 -4.59
C TYR A 167 17.11 12.93 -4.64
N SER A 168 17.53 13.47 -5.77
CA SER A 168 18.87 14.10 -5.95
C SER A 168 19.17 15.23 -4.95
N SER A 169 18.13 15.89 -4.41
CA SER A 169 18.27 16.91 -3.36
C SER A 169 18.63 16.33 -1.97
N LEU A 170 18.42 15.03 -1.75
CA LEU A 170 18.70 14.36 -0.47
C LEU A 170 20.09 13.72 -0.46
N THR A 171 20.47 13.12 -1.57
CA THR A 171 21.74 12.40 -1.69
C THR A 171 22.19 12.35 -3.15
N PRO A 172 23.51 12.36 -3.43
CA PRO A 172 24.00 12.04 -4.77
C PRO A 172 23.64 10.60 -5.17
N PRO A 173 23.72 10.26 -6.45
CA PRO A 173 23.54 8.89 -6.92
C PRO A 173 24.39 7.88 -6.15
N LYS A 174 23.89 6.65 -6.04
CA LYS A 174 24.55 5.58 -5.31
C LYS A 174 25.89 5.24 -5.93
N ALA A 175 26.96 5.33 -5.12
CA ALA A 175 28.30 5.01 -5.57
C ALA A 175 28.54 3.48 -5.69
N PRO A 176 29.44 3.03 -6.60
CA PRO A 176 29.81 1.64 -6.68
C PRO A 176 30.31 1.07 -5.32
N GLY A 177 29.72 -0.02 -4.86
CA GLY A 177 30.04 -0.66 -3.59
C GLY A 177 29.49 0.03 -2.35
N GLU A 178 28.65 1.05 -2.51
CA GLU A 178 27.85 1.65 -1.44
C GLU A 178 26.60 0.79 -1.16
N TYR A 179 26.25 0.64 0.10
CA TYR A 179 25.05 -0.07 0.55
C TYR A 179 24.04 0.91 1.14
N TRP A 180 22.84 0.94 0.60
CA TRP A 180 21.75 1.81 1.04
C TRP A 180 20.74 1.01 1.86
N ILE A 181 20.53 1.42 3.11
CA ILE A 181 19.64 0.76 4.05
C ILE A 181 18.51 1.73 4.42
N GLY A 182 17.27 1.33 4.16
CA GLY A 182 16.09 2.04 4.65
C GLY A 182 15.71 1.54 6.03
N VAL A 183 15.32 2.45 6.93
CA VAL A 183 14.84 2.11 8.27
C VAL A 183 13.53 2.86 8.53
N ALA A 184 12.44 2.12 8.75
CA ALA A 184 11.14 2.66 9.18
C ALA A 184 10.82 2.12 10.58
N PRO A 185 11.26 2.80 11.65
CA PRO A 185 11.24 2.26 13.01
C PRO A 185 9.89 2.37 13.71
N PHE A 186 8.91 3.03 13.09
CA PHE A 186 7.62 3.30 13.70
C PHE A 186 6.49 2.47 13.10
N ALA A 187 5.48 2.20 13.90
CA ALA A 187 4.22 1.61 13.47
C ALA A 187 3.05 2.34 14.13
N LYS A 188 1.87 2.24 13.50
CA LYS A 188 0.65 2.87 14.02
C LYS A 188 0.27 2.40 15.44
N HIS A 189 0.63 1.17 15.81
CA HIS A 189 0.32 0.57 17.11
C HIS A 189 1.61 0.33 17.87
N GLU A 190 1.73 0.84 19.08
CA GLU A 190 2.93 0.75 19.92
C GLU A 190 3.42 -0.70 20.13
N GLY A 191 2.51 -1.64 20.32
CA GLY A 191 2.86 -3.06 20.46
C GLY A 191 3.48 -3.72 19.22
N LYS A 192 3.62 -2.99 18.10
CA LYS A 192 4.33 -3.42 16.89
C LYS A 192 5.66 -2.70 16.69
N ILE A 193 5.99 -1.76 17.53
CA ILE A 193 7.24 -1.01 17.46
C ILE A 193 8.33 -1.81 18.17
N TYR A 194 9.42 -2.10 17.48
CA TYR A 194 10.63 -2.58 18.13
C TYR A 194 11.16 -1.47 19.06
N PRO A 195 11.63 -1.77 20.28
CA PRO A 195 12.10 -0.74 21.21
C PRO A 195 13.06 0.23 20.55
N LEU A 196 12.76 1.54 20.63
CA LEU A 196 13.47 2.55 19.85
C LEU A 196 14.96 2.67 20.22
N ASP A 197 15.30 2.44 21.49
CA ASP A 197 16.68 2.36 21.99
C ASP A 197 17.46 1.20 21.33
N HIS A 198 16.81 0.06 21.14
CA HIS A 198 17.40 -1.07 20.42
C HIS A 198 17.53 -0.79 18.93
N MET A 199 16.52 -0.13 18.30
CA MET A 199 16.61 0.27 16.91
C MET A 199 17.68 1.33 16.68
N GLU A 200 17.85 2.29 17.59
CA GLU A 200 18.92 3.27 17.57
C GLU A 200 20.30 2.58 17.62
N ASN A 201 20.46 1.55 18.45
CA ASN A 201 21.69 0.75 18.49
C ASN A 201 21.99 0.04 17.16
N VAL A 202 20.93 -0.41 16.44
CA VAL A 202 21.10 -0.97 15.08
C VAL A 202 21.60 0.11 14.12
N VAL A 203 20.98 1.29 14.13
CA VAL A 203 21.39 2.43 13.29
C VAL A 203 22.84 2.84 13.63
N ALA A 204 23.20 2.93 14.90
CA ALA A 204 24.54 3.28 15.36
C ALA A 204 25.61 2.29 14.84
N LYS A 205 25.32 0.98 14.91
CA LYS A 205 26.25 -0.04 14.41
C LYS A 205 26.41 0.02 12.89
N LEU A 206 25.31 0.15 12.16
CA LEU A 206 25.33 0.22 10.71
C LEU A 206 26.00 1.49 10.18
N SER A 207 25.81 2.63 10.85
CA SER A 207 26.42 3.90 10.47
C SER A 207 27.93 3.94 10.68
N GLY A 208 28.48 3.03 11.48
CA GLY A 208 29.95 2.84 11.64
C GLY A 208 30.64 2.25 10.42
N GLU A 209 29.90 1.66 9.49
CA GLU A 209 30.42 1.08 8.26
C GLU A 209 30.55 2.14 7.16
N SER A 210 31.77 2.42 6.70
CA SER A 210 32.07 3.54 5.79
C SER A 210 31.36 3.47 4.42
N ARG A 211 30.87 2.29 4.02
CA ARG A 211 30.15 2.06 2.75
C ARG A 211 28.64 2.06 2.91
N VAL A 212 28.13 2.21 4.13
CA VAL A 212 26.70 2.18 4.43
C VAL A 212 26.13 3.58 4.49
N LYS A 213 25.01 3.80 3.81
CA LYS A 213 24.18 5.00 3.95
C LYS A 213 22.79 4.58 4.42
N ILE A 214 22.26 5.26 5.43
CA ILE A 214 21.00 4.92 6.07
C ILE A 214 19.97 6.01 5.78
N PHE A 215 18.79 5.59 5.33
CA PHE A 215 17.64 6.46 5.09
C PHE A 215 16.54 6.15 6.09
N LEU A 216 16.18 7.14 6.92
CA LEU A 216 15.18 7.01 7.96
C LEU A 216 13.81 7.48 7.43
N PHE A 217 12.84 6.58 7.44
CA PHE A 217 11.47 6.84 7.02
C PHE A 217 10.57 7.05 8.23
N GLY A 218 9.80 8.13 8.22
CA GLY A 218 8.85 8.45 9.27
C GLY A 218 7.97 9.64 8.88
N SER A 219 6.93 9.90 9.65
CA SER A 219 6.00 10.98 9.38
C SER A 219 5.38 11.54 10.66
N GLY A 220 5.12 12.85 10.66
CA GLY A 220 4.57 13.53 11.82
C GLY A 220 5.65 14.06 12.75
N GLU A 221 5.24 14.92 13.69
CA GLU A 221 6.15 15.72 14.52
C GLU A 221 6.98 14.85 15.46
N ARG A 222 6.33 13.93 16.18
CA ARG A 222 7.00 13.02 17.13
C ARG A 222 8.09 12.16 16.47
N GLU A 223 7.79 11.58 15.32
CA GLU A 223 8.74 10.72 14.60
C GLU A 223 9.88 11.54 14.03
N ARG A 224 9.59 12.71 13.45
CA ARG A 224 10.59 13.65 12.95
C ARG A 224 11.60 14.04 14.03
N ASP A 225 11.13 14.40 15.22
CA ASP A 225 12.01 14.87 16.30
C ASP A 225 13.01 13.78 16.71
N ILE A 226 12.55 12.53 16.80
CA ILE A 226 13.42 11.38 17.11
C ILE A 226 14.43 11.13 15.98
N LEU A 227 13.95 11.08 14.72
CA LEU A 227 14.81 10.76 13.58
C LEU A 227 15.82 11.87 13.26
N SER A 228 15.49 13.14 13.55
CA SER A 228 16.42 14.25 13.42
C SER A 228 17.60 14.12 14.41
N VAL A 229 17.33 13.69 15.64
CA VAL A 229 18.40 13.42 16.62
C VAL A 229 19.33 12.29 16.13
N TRP A 230 18.79 11.25 15.52
CA TRP A 230 19.63 10.17 14.98
C TRP A 230 20.46 10.64 13.77
N GLN A 231 19.90 11.47 12.90
CA GLN A 231 20.65 12.06 11.78
C GLN A 231 21.81 12.94 12.27
N GLU A 232 21.61 13.73 13.33
CA GLU A 232 22.68 14.59 13.91
C GLU A 232 23.77 13.78 14.61
N ARG A 233 23.41 12.65 15.20
CA ARG A 233 24.30 11.84 16.03
C ARG A 233 25.17 10.88 15.22
N TYR A 234 24.63 10.34 14.12
CA TYR A 234 25.28 9.27 13.39
C TYR A 234 25.69 9.69 11.96
N PRO A 235 26.94 9.37 11.52
CA PRO A 235 27.38 9.67 10.16
C PRO A 235 26.58 8.87 9.13
N HIS A 236 26.46 9.40 7.93
CA HIS A 236 25.79 8.75 6.78
C HIS A 236 24.30 8.39 7.00
N VAL A 237 23.66 9.03 7.97
CA VAL A 237 22.22 8.89 8.25
C VAL A 237 21.47 10.10 7.71
N ILE A 238 20.42 9.86 6.95
CA ILE A 238 19.57 10.88 6.31
C ILE A 238 18.11 10.60 6.69
N THR A 239 17.43 11.58 7.31
CA THR A 239 15.99 11.45 7.57
C THR A 239 15.14 12.02 6.45
N LEU A 240 14.04 11.33 6.13
CA LEU A 240 13.00 11.82 5.23
C LEU A 240 11.83 12.47 6.01
N ALA A 241 11.87 12.45 7.32
CA ALA A 241 10.79 12.96 8.17
C ALA A 241 10.79 14.48 8.35
N ASP A 242 11.88 15.18 8.00
CA ASP A 242 12.06 16.63 8.16
C ASP A 242 11.17 17.44 7.20
N LYS A 243 10.87 16.91 6.02
CA LYS A 243 10.06 17.55 4.98
C LYS A 243 8.99 16.60 4.43
N ARG A 244 7.97 17.17 3.82
CA ARG A 244 6.98 16.40 3.05
C ARG A 244 7.48 16.20 1.62
N HIS A 245 8.16 15.10 1.36
CA HIS A 245 8.71 14.80 0.04
C HIS A 245 7.68 14.22 -0.93
N GLY A 246 6.65 13.57 -0.41
CA GLY A 246 5.66 12.86 -1.22
C GLY A 246 6.11 11.46 -1.64
N PHE A 247 5.13 10.60 -1.94
CA PHE A 247 5.39 9.18 -2.22
C PHE A 247 6.25 8.93 -3.46
N ALA A 248 6.19 9.78 -4.47
CA ALA A 248 7.00 9.59 -5.68
C ALA A 248 8.51 9.56 -5.34
N LEU A 249 8.98 10.51 -4.53
CA LEU A 249 10.37 10.57 -4.08
C LEU A 249 10.69 9.38 -3.16
N GLU A 250 9.86 9.13 -2.16
CA GLU A 250 10.10 8.04 -1.19
C GLU A 250 10.16 6.68 -1.88
N LEU A 251 9.22 6.39 -2.79
CA LEU A 251 9.18 5.13 -3.54
C LEU A 251 10.34 5.01 -4.53
N ALA A 252 10.74 6.12 -5.19
CA ALA A 252 11.91 6.13 -6.05
C ALA A 252 13.17 5.78 -5.25
N LEU A 253 13.39 6.46 -4.12
CA LEU A 253 14.50 6.16 -3.23
C LEU A 253 14.46 4.70 -2.71
N MET A 254 13.28 4.22 -2.29
CA MET A 254 13.11 2.83 -1.84
C MET A 254 13.51 1.81 -2.90
N SER A 255 13.31 2.10 -4.20
CA SER A 255 13.69 1.18 -5.28
C SER A 255 15.21 1.03 -5.46
N HIS A 256 16.01 1.93 -4.87
CA HIS A 256 17.47 1.91 -4.91
C HIS A 256 18.11 1.34 -3.62
N LEU A 257 17.30 1.07 -2.59
CA LEU A 257 17.78 0.43 -1.37
C LEU A 257 18.22 -1.02 -1.62
N ASP A 258 19.22 -1.46 -0.89
CA ASP A 258 19.62 -2.87 -0.85
C ASP A 258 18.82 -3.64 0.20
N VAL A 259 18.48 -2.95 1.31
CA VAL A 259 17.73 -3.54 2.43
C VAL A 259 16.74 -2.52 2.98
N MET A 260 15.56 -2.98 3.40
CA MET A 260 14.59 -2.21 4.16
C MET A 260 14.28 -2.90 5.48
N ILE A 261 14.50 -2.18 6.58
CA ILE A 261 14.14 -2.59 7.96
C ILE A 261 12.85 -1.84 8.31
N SER A 262 11.77 -2.55 8.54
CA SER A 262 10.47 -1.94 8.85
C SER A 262 9.71 -2.69 9.94
N MET A 263 8.87 -1.94 10.66
CA MET A 263 7.99 -2.43 11.72
C MET A 263 6.58 -2.76 11.19
#